data_b55c8c712f11dfadeaad6e9792496dfd
#
_entry.id   b55c8c712f11dfadeaad6e9792496dfd
#
_cell.length_a   1.000
_cell.length_b   1.000
_cell.length_c   1.000
_cell.angle_alpha   90.00
_cell.angle_beta   90.00
_cell.angle_gamma   90.00
#
_symmetry.space_group_name_H-M   'P 1'
#
loop_
_entity.id
_entity.type
_entity.pdbx_description
1 polymer ?
#
loop_
_entity_poly.entity_id
_entity_poly.type
_entity_poly.pdbx_seq_one_letter_code
_entity_poly.pdbx_strand_id
1 'polypeptide(L)'
;MELPIENEIRRDYRTGKFAIMAPNRGKRPEDFSVSKEVITSDVSKCPFEYGKEYMSKEIMHVGDPWRIRVIENKFPELMSTIPLMFSKGNFKKISGYGYNEVVVDSPDHNTPFELLDDSQLKLWLDTIIEREISLYDRNYIKYVLIFKNSGESAGESLSHPHTQIMAWPVIIGTIKRELRLARKYKQEKGKCLYEDVLDEERVRLL
;
A
#
# COMPACT_ATOMS: atom_id res chain seq x y z
N MET A 1 19.23 -23.95 3.50
CA MET A 1 19.64 -22.59 3.83
C MET A 1 18.45 -21.97 4.56
N GLU A 2 18.59 -21.66 5.84
CA GLU A 2 17.57 -20.89 6.56
C GLU A 2 17.60 -19.47 6.03
N LEU A 3 16.41 -18.89 5.79
CA LEU A 3 16.28 -17.47 5.47
C LEU A 3 16.74 -16.69 6.70
N PRO A 4 17.52 -15.60 6.54
CA PRO A 4 17.91 -14.74 7.64
C PRO A 4 16.64 -14.25 8.36
N ILE A 5 16.78 -13.81 9.64
CA ILE A 5 15.69 -13.23 10.45
C ILE A 5 15.41 -11.81 9.94
N GLU A 6 14.99 -11.73 8.70
CA GLU A 6 14.50 -10.53 8.03
C GLU A 6 13.00 -10.68 7.77
N ASN A 7 12.38 -9.69 7.20
CA ASN A 7 10.98 -9.79 6.83
C ASN A 7 10.74 -10.97 5.88
N GLU A 8 9.68 -11.72 6.12
CA GLU A 8 9.32 -12.89 5.31
C GLU A 8 7.81 -12.94 5.07
N ILE A 9 7.43 -13.52 3.94
CA ILE A 9 6.04 -13.80 3.58
C ILE A 9 5.78 -15.28 3.86
N ARG A 10 4.80 -15.58 4.70
CA ARG A 10 4.37 -16.95 5.02
C ARG A 10 2.99 -17.22 4.44
N ARG A 11 2.76 -18.46 4.04
CA ARG A 11 1.44 -18.93 3.63
C ARG A 11 0.82 -19.77 4.73
N ASP A 12 -0.40 -19.44 5.14
CA ASP A 12 -1.22 -20.35 5.93
C ASP A 12 -1.76 -21.48 5.03
N TYR A 13 -1.37 -22.69 5.33
CA TYR A 13 -1.70 -23.87 4.51
C TYR A 13 -3.15 -24.30 4.62
N ARG A 14 -3.84 -23.95 5.70
CA ARG A 14 -5.26 -24.26 5.91
C ARG A 14 -6.16 -23.34 5.10
N THR A 15 -5.84 -22.06 5.08
CA THR A 15 -6.68 -21.03 4.45
C THR A 15 -6.14 -20.54 3.10
N GLY A 16 -4.86 -20.79 2.82
CA GLY A 16 -4.17 -20.26 1.65
C GLY A 16 -3.84 -18.77 1.72
N LYS A 17 -4.15 -18.11 2.84
CA LYS A 17 -3.83 -16.70 3.06
C LYS A 17 -2.33 -16.48 3.25
N PHE A 18 -1.87 -15.29 2.89
CA PHE A 18 -0.51 -14.86 3.15
C PHE A 18 -0.47 -13.92 4.35
N ALA A 19 0.59 -14.01 5.13
CA ALA A 19 0.92 -13.09 6.21
C ALA A 19 2.36 -12.62 6.05
N ILE A 20 2.63 -11.35 6.35
CA ILE A 20 3.98 -10.82 6.42
C ILE A 20 4.43 -10.90 7.88
N MET A 21 5.61 -11.47 8.09
CA MET A 21 6.33 -11.41 9.35
C MET A 21 7.42 -10.35 9.18
N ALA A 22 7.26 -9.23 9.87
CA ALA A 22 8.15 -8.06 9.75
C ALA A 22 8.75 -7.69 11.12
N PRO A 23 9.79 -8.42 11.58
CA PRO A 23 10.41 -8.17 12.89
C PRO A 23 11.00 -6.76 13.02
N ASN A 24 11.42 -6.14 11.92
CA ASN A 24 11.92 -4.77 11.90
C ASN A 24 10.88 -3.73 12.36
N ARG A 25 9.58 -4.04 12.26
CA ARG A 25 8.50 -3.18 12.73
C ARG A 25 8.33 -3.18 14.25
N GLY A 26 8.88 -4.13 14.96
CA GLY A 26 8.93 -4.10 16.42
C GLY A 26 9.74 -2.94 17.00
N LYS A 27 10.48 -2.21 16.15
CA LYS A 27 11.17 -0.95 16.49
C LYS A 27 10.31 0.29 16.25
N ARG A 28 9.11 0.12 15.67
CA ARG A 28 8.14 1.19 15.50
C ARG A 28 7.68 1.64 16.89
N PRO A 29 7.54 2.94 17.16
CA PRO A 29 6.85 3.39 18.38
C PRO A 29 5.55 2.62 18.54
N GLU A 30 5.24 2.18 19.77
CA GLU A 30 4.08 1.31 20.03
C GLU A 30 2.77 2.04 19.72
N ASP A 31 2.25 1.81 18.52
CA ASP A 31 0.95 2.35 18.10
C ASP A 31 -0.23 1.61 18.77
N PHE A 32 0.04 0.52 19.50
CA PHE A 32 -0.96 -0.36 20.13
C PHE A 32 -0.96 -0.33 21.66
N SER A 33 -0.22 0.58 22.28
CA SER A 33 -0.37 0.78 23.74
C SER A 33 -1.75 1.38 24.00
N VAL A 34 -2.52 0.72 24.86
CA VAL A 34 -3.90 1.10 25.27
C VAL A 34 -3.94 2.40 26.11
N SER A 35 -2.89 3.16 26.12
CA SER A 35 -2.89 4.52 26.66
C SER A 35 -3.40 5.46 25.58
N LYS A 36 -4.66 5.79 25.67
CA LYS A 36 -5.38 6.81 24.91
C LYS A 36 -4.78 8.20 25.10
N GLU A 37 -3.59 8.43 24.68
CA GLU A 37 -3.26 9.76 24.19
C GLU A 37 -3.71 9.74 22.73
N VAL A 38 -4.82 10.42 22.49
CA VAL A 38 -5.17 10.89 21.14
C VAL A 38 -3.85 11.30 20.53
N ILE A 39 -3.46 10.65 19.43
CA ILE A 39 -2.35 11.13 18.62
C ILE A 39 -2.85 12.46 18.09
N THR A 40 -2.78 13.46 18.97
CA THR A 40 -2.95 14.85 18.58
C THR A 40 -1.87 15.02 17.53
N SER A 41 -2.33 15.24 16.34
CA SER A 41 -1.54 15.61 15.19
C SER A 41 -0.71 16.83 15.53
N ASP A 42 0.36 16.62 16.28
CA ASP A 42 1.36 17.67 16.46
C ASP A 42 1.99 17.88 15.08
N VAL A 43 1.36 18.78 14.32
CA VAL A 43 1.81 19.19 12.99
C VAL A 43 3.31 19.47 13.00
N SER A 44 3.82 19.97 14.14
CA SER A 44 5.24 20.25 14.30
C SER A 44 6.13 19.02 14.21
N LYS A 45 5.60 17.82 14.45
CA LYS A 45 6.33 16.53 14.41
C LYS A 45 6.00 15.67 13.18
N CYS A 46 5.01 16.07 12.40
CA CYS A 46 4.60 15.30 11.23
C CYS A 46 5.70 15.29 10.16
N PRO A 47 6.18 14.13 9.69
CA PRO A 47 7.23 14.05 8.69
C PRO A 47 6.76 14.39 7.27
N PHE A 48 5.45 14.59 7.09
CA PHE A 48 4.84 14.85 5.78
C PHE A 48 4.64 16.35 5.51
N GLU A 49 4.89 17.22 6.50
CA GLU A 49 4.76 18.66 6.38
C GLU A 49 5.78 19.30 5.41
N TYR A 50 5.40 20.42 4.85
CA TYR A 50 6.34 21.29 4.14
C TYR A 50 7.55 21.66 5.01
N GLY A 51 8.73 21.67 4.39
CA GLY A 51 10.00 21.95 5.05
C GLY A 51 10.58 20.78 5.85
N LYS A 52 9.91 19.60 5.81
CA LYS A 52 10.40 18.37 6.44
C LYS A 52 10.70 17.25 5.45
N GLU A 53 10.89 17.60 4.19
CA GLU A 53 11.19 16.66 3.11
C GLU A 53 12.40 15.79 3.43
N TYR A 54 13.36 16.32 4.18
CA TYR A 54 14.56 15.62 4.65
C TYR A 54 14.30 14.44 5.60
N MET A 55 13.10 14.36 6.20
CA MET A 55 12.76 13.29 7.15
C MET A 55 12.40 11.96 6.48
N SER A 56 12.17 11.99 5.17
CA SER A 56 11.75 10.82 4.39
C SER A 56 12.51 10.75 3.09
N LYS A 57 12.83 9.54 2.64
CA LYS A 57 13.46 9.35 1.33
C LYS A 57 12.41 9.50 0.25
N GLU A 58 12.49 10.60 -0.47
CA GLU A 58 11.58 10.91 -1.56
C GLU A 58 11.86 10.05 -2.79
N ILE A 59 10.81 9.58 -3.44
CA ILE A 59 10.83 8.86 -4.71
C ILE A 59 10.49 9.82 -5.84
N MET A 60 9.44 10.63 -5.65
CA MET A 60 9.00 11.68 -6.58
C MET A 60 8.04 12.65 -5.89
N HIS A 61 7.81 13.78 -6.54
CA HIS A 61 6.70 14.68 -6.18
C HIS A 61 6.06 15.28 -7.45
N VAL A 62 4.87 15.81 -7.29
CA VAL A 62 4.10 16.51 -8.34
C VAL A 62 3.83 17.93 -7.89
N GLY A 63 4.15 18.90 -8.74
CA GLY A 63 3.98 20.34 -8.48
C GLY A 63 5.23 21.01 -7.91
N ASP A 64 5.29 22.33 -7.98
CA ASP A 64 6.29 23.19 -7.35
C ASP A 64 5.61 24.48 -6.88
N PRO A 65 5.36 24.65 -5.55
CA PRO A 65 5.62 23.68 -4.48
C PRO A 65 4.85 22.37 -4.67
N TRP A 66 5.31 21.29 -4.05
CA TRP A 66 4.71 19.98 -4.23
C TRP A 66 3.24 19.94 -3.76
N ARG A 67 2.42 19.20 -4.50
CA ARG A 67 1.01 18.93 -4.17
C ARG A 67 0.79 17.47 -3.79
N ILE A 68 1.60 16.57 -4.31
CA ILE A 68 1.66 15.15 -3.97
C ILE A 68 3.14 14.79 -3.76
N ARG A 69 3.43 13.97 -2.76
CA ARG A 69 4.76 13.38 -2.56
C ARG A 69 4.67 11.88 -2.45
N VAL A 70 5.60 11.18 -3.08
CA VAL A 70 5.79 9.74 -2.92
C VAL A 70 7.12 9.49 -2.23
N ILE A 71 7.10 8.77 -1.14
CA ILE A 71 8.27 8.49 -0.31
C ILE A 71 8.40 7.00 0.00
N GLU A 72 9.61 6.54 0.30
CA GLU A 72 9.80 5.21 0.85
C GLU A 72 9.17 5.11 2.26
N ASN A 73 8.50 3.98 2.55
CA ASN A 73 8.00 3.75 3.89
C ASN A 73 9.19 3.58 4.86
N LYS A 74 9.21 4.34 5.94
CA LYS A 74 10.28 4.31 6.96
C LYS A 74 10.38 2.96 7.68
N PHE A 75 9.26 2.25 7.81
CA PHE A 75 9.17 0.94 8.49
C PHE A 75 8.52 -0.09 7.53
N PRO A 76 9.21 -0.42 6.42
CA PRO A 76 8.61 -1.20 5.36
C PRO A 76 8.39 -2.66 5.79
N GLU A 77 7.27 -3.24 5.41
CA GLU A 77 7.00 -4.67 5.51
C GLU A 77 7.71 -5.46 4.42
N LEU A 78 7.77 -4.89 3.22
CA LEU A 78 8.47 -5.46 2.06
C LEU A 78 9.59 -4.51 1.65
N MET A 79 10.74 -5.07 1.30
CA MET A 79 11.97 -4.32 1.05
C MET A 79 12.64 -4.81 -0.24
N SER A 80 12.97 -3.88 -1.13
CA SER A 80 13.70 -4.19 -2.37
C SER A 80 15.16 -4.57 -2.15
N THR A 81 15.70 -4.25 -0.97
CA THR A 81 17.07 -4.60 -0.56
C THR A 81 17.23 -6.05 -0.15
N ILE A 82 16.14 -6.74 0.16
CA ILE A 82 16.13 -8.17 0.48
C ILE A 82 16.09 -8.96 -0.83
N PRO A 83 17.02 -9.89 -1.10
CA PRO A 83 16.94 -10.72 -2.30
C PRO A 83 15.71 -11.63 -2.27
N LEU A 84 15.05 -11.82 -3.43
CA LEU A 84 13.93 -12.76 -3.52
C LEU A 84 14.42 -14.19 -3.36
N MET A 85 14.00 -14.83 -2.28
CA MET A 85 14.35 -16.23 -1.97
C MET A 85 13.11 -17.01 -1.57
N PHE A 86 13.12 -18.30 -1.90
CA PHE A 86 12.08 -19.25 -1.55
C PHE A 86 12.70 -20.34 -0.66
N SER A 87 12.11 -20.59 0.52
CA SER A 87 12.56 -21.71 1.36
C SER A 87 12.23 -23.05 0.71
N LYS A 88 13.08 -24.03 0.97
CA LYS A 88 12.82 -25.46 0.65
C LYS A 88 12.06 -26.09 1.82
N GLY A 89 11.22 -27.09 1.55
CA GLY A 89 10.51 -27.86 2.57
C GLY A 89 9.00 -27.77 2.47
N ASN A 90 8.33 -28.41 3.43
CA ASN A 90 6.86 -28.52 3.42
C ASN A 90 6.17 -27.18 3.72
N PHE A 91 6.79 -26.33 4.53
CA PHE A 91 6.29 -25.00 4.88
C PHE A 91 7.06 -23.94 4.12
N LYS A 92 6.55 -23.59 2.94
CA LYS A 92 7.21 -22.63 2.06
C LYS A 92 7.09 -21.22 2.62
N LYS A 93 8.23 -20.56 2.68
CA LYS A 93 8.35 -19.13 2.99
C LYS A 93 8.98 -18.42 1.80
N ILE A 94 8.73 -17.15 1.70
CA ILE A 94 9.33 -16.25 0.72
C ILE A 94 9.97 -15.13 1.53
N SER A 95 11.16 -14.68 1.14
CA SER A 95 11.77 -13.49 1.74
C SER A 95 10.83 -12.30 1.60
N GLY A 96 10.95 -11.31 2.47
CA GLY A 96 10.14 -10.08 2.45
C GLY A 96 10.54 -9.12 1.32
N TYR A 97 10.87 -9.67 0.14
CA TYR A 97 11.16 -8.90 -1.05
C TYR A 97 9.92 -8.18 -1.56
N GLY A 98 10.09 -6.94 -1.95
CA GLY A 98 9.06 -6.11 -2.56
C GLY A 98 9.31 -4.64 -2.35
N TYR A 99 8.28 -3.81 -2.48
CA TYR A 99 8.36 -2.38 -2.28
C TYR A 99 7.22 -1.93 -1.37
N ASN A 100 7.49 -0.89 -0.59
CA ASN A 100 6.50 -0.27 0.28
C ASN A 100 6.70 1.24 0.23
N GLU A 101 5.73 1.92 -0.36
CA GLU A 101 5.75 3.36 -0.59
C GLU A 101 4.59 4.02 0.14
N VAL A 102 4.75 5.29 0.46
CA VAL A 102 3.70 6.15 1.01
C VAL A 102 3.50 7.32 0.07
N VAL A 103 2.27 7.58 -0.30
CA VAL A 103 1.85 8.76 -1.03
C VAL A 103 1.25 9.73 -0.03
N VAL A 104 1.83 10.90 0.12
CA VAL A 104 1.25 12.02 0.86
C VAL A 104 0.25 12.68 -0.07
N ASP A 105 -1.04 12.54 0.27
CA ASP A 105 -2.15 12.82 -0.65
C ASP A 105 -2.43 14.31 -0.85
N SER A 106 -1.96 15.14 0.07
CA SER A 106 -2.12 16.59 0.06
C SER A 106 -1.02 17.26 0.88
N PRO A 107 -0.61 18.48 0.58
CA PRO A 107 0.23 19.26 1.48
C PRO A 107 -0.51 19.75 2.74
N ASP A 108 -1.84 19.75 2.74
CA ASP A 108 -2.64 20.15 3.89
C ASP A 108 -2.84 18.99 4.85
N HIS A 109 -2.33 19.16 6.07
CA HIS A 109 -2.41 18.17 7.14
C HIS A 109 -3.83 17.85 7.57
N ASN A 110 -4.71 18.84 7.53
CA ASN A 110 -6.02 18.77 8.19
C ASN A 110 -7.17 18.47 7.23
N THR A 111 -6.96 18.54 5.92
CA THR A 111 -8.00 18.24 4.95
C THR A 111 -8.14 16.74 4.75
N PRO A 112 -9.23 16.11 5.25
CA PRO A 112 -9.47 14.69 5.03
C PRO A 112 -9.54 14.36 3.53
N PHE A 113 -9.20 13.13 3.17
CA PHE A 113 -9.15 12.70 1.78
C PHE A 113 -10.47 12.94 1.02
N GLU A 114 -11.60 12.71 1.67
CA GLU A 114 -12.95 12.90 1.11
C GLU A 114 -13.35 14.36 0.87
N LEU A 115 -12.57 15.30 1.38
CA LEU A 115 -12.79 16.75 1.19
C LEU A 115 -11.76 17.37 0.23
N LEU A 116 -10.89 16.57 -0.38
CA LEU A 116 -9.99 17.05 -1.41
C LEU A 116 -10.78 17.54 -2.64
N ASP A 117 -10.32 18.61 -3.25
CA ASP A 117 -10.94 19.11 -4.49
C ASP A 117 -10.64 18.18 -5.69
N ASP A 118 -11.44 18.32 -6.74
CA ASP A 118 -11.33 17.48 -7.95
C ASP A 118 -9.94 17.55 -8.59
N SER A 119 -9.25 18.70 -8.50
CA SER A 119 -7.91 18.86 -9.07
C SER A 119 -6.87 18.09 -8.26
N GLN A 120 -6.99 18.05 -6.93
CA GLN A 120 -6.14 17.30 -6.05
C GLN A 120 -6.40 15.79 -6.18
N LEU A 121 -7.67 15.40 -6.23
CA LEU A 121 -8.06 14.00 -6.47
C LEU A 121 -7.55 13.48 -7.81
N LYS A 122 -7.61 14.32 -8.85
CA LYS A 122 -7.04 13.94 -10.16
C LYS A 122 -5.53 13.73 -10.09
N LEU A 123 -4.79 14.66 -9.47
CA LEU A 123 -3.34 14.50 -9.29
C LEU A 123 -2.99 13.26 -8.49
N TRP A 124 -3.74 13.00 -7.42
CA TRP A 124 -3.59 11.79 -6.61
C TRP A 124 -3.79 10.53 -7.46
N LEU A 125 -4.89 10.46 -8.23
CA LEU A 125 -5.18 9.30 -9.07
C LEU A 125 -4.11 9.08 -10.15
N ASP A 126 -3.71 10.14 -10.84
CA ASP A 126 -2.67 10.08 -11.86
C ASP A 126 -1.34 9.57 -11.25
N THR A 127 -0.98 10.06 -10.05
CA THR A 127 0.21 9.62 -9.32
C THR A 127 0.13 8.14 -8.90
N ILE A 128 -1.02 7.70 -8.40
CA ILE A 128 -1.25 6.29 -8.03
C ILE A 128 -1.08 5.38 -9.23
N ILE A 129 -1.67 5.73 -10.38
CA ILE A 129 -1.56 4.97 -11.63
C ILE A 129 -0.09 4.91 -12.11
N GLU A 130 0.61 6.04 -12.10
CA GLU A 130 2.02 6.08 -12.48
C GLU A 130 2.87 5.19 -11.58
N ARG A 131 2.66 5.25 -10.26
CA ARG A 131 3.39 4.41 -9.31
C ARG A 131 3.08 2.93 -9.50
N GLU A 132 1.81 2.58 -9.69
CA GLU A 132 1.39 1.21 -9.95
C GLU A 132 2.09 0.62 -11.19
N ILE A 133 2.06 1.35 -12.32
CA ILE A 133 2.75 0.95 -13.55
C ILE A 133 4.24 0.78 -13.29
N SER A 134 4.90 1.78 -12.69
CA SER A 134 6.33 1.73 -12.39
C SER A 134 6.72 0.56 -11.48
N LEU A 135 5.85 0.17 -10.54
CA LEU A 135 6.09 -0.96 -9.66
C LEU A 135 5.87 -2.30 -10.36
N TYR A 136 4.90 -2.41 -11.26
CA TYR A 136 4.74 -3.62 -12.08
C TYR A 136 5.92 -3.87 -13.03
N ASP A 137 6.62 -2.83 -13.45
CA ASP A 137 7.83 -2.94 -14.27
C ASP A 137 9.05 -3.45 -13.46
N ARG A 138 8.95 -3.50 -12.12
CA ARG A 138 10.02 -4.04 -11.28
C ARG A 138 10.08 -5.57 -11.35
N ASN A 139 11.30 -6.09 -11.37
CA ASN A 139 11.53 -7.52 -11.39
C ASN A 139 10.78 -8.24 -10.27
N TYR A 140 10.16 -9.37 -10.63
CA TYR A 140 9.47 -10.28 -9.70
C TYR A 140 8.18 -9.75 -9.07
N ILE A 141 7.77 -8.50 -9.30
CA ILE A 141 6.49 -8.00 -8.80
C ILE A 141 5.33 -8.66 -9.58
N LYS A 142 4.34 -9.15 -8.82
CA LYS A 142 3.17 -9.87 -9.34
C LYS A 142 1.84 -9.22 -8.93
N TYR A 143 1.88 -8.35 -7.95
CA TYR A 143 0.69 -7.68 -7.44
C TYR A 143 1.09 -6.38 -6.73
N VAL A 144 0.37 -5.31 -7.01
CA VAL A 144 0.46 -4.03 -6.32
C VAL A 144 -0.84 -3.82 -5.56
N LEU A 145 -0.73 -3.63 -4.26
CA LEU A 145 -1.84 -3.31 -3.36
C LEU A 145 -1.76 -1.84 -3.00
N ILE A 146 -2.83 -1.12 -3.28
CA ILE A 146 -3.02 0.28 -2.90
C ILE A 146 -4.10 0.32 -1.84
N PHE A 147 -3.84 0.95 -0.71
CA PHE A 147 -4.79 1.02 0.38
C PHE A 147 -4.58 2.27 1.23
N LYS A 148 -5.63 2.68 1.91
CA LYS A 148 -5.64 3.78 2.85
C LYS A 148 -6.26 3.32 4.16
N ASN A 149 -5.61 3.64 5.26
CA ASN A 149 -6.20 3.54 6.58
C ASN A 149 -6.68 4.93 7.00
N SER A 150 -7.92 5.05 7.41
CA SER A 150 -8.48 6.30 7.89
C SER A 150 -9.07 6.10 9.28
N GLY A 151 -8.60 6.91 10.22
CA GLY A 151 -8.98 6.85 11.61
C GLY A 151 -8.22 5.81 12.44
N GLU A 152 -8.21 6.03 13.75
CA GLU A 152 -7.49 5.20 14.74
C GLU A 152 -7.92 3.72 14.68
N SER A 153 -9.23 3.47 14.55
CA SER A 153 -9.78 2.11 14.48
C SER A 153 -9.33 1.32 13.25
N ALA A 154 -8.93 2.01 12.18
CA ALA A 154 -8.36 1.42 10.98
C ALA A 154 -6.82 1.23 11.06
N GLY A 155 -6.19 1.66 12.16
CA GLY A 155 -4.74 1.60 12.34
C GLY A 155 -3.97 2.71 11.63
N GLU A 156 -4.61 3.86 11.42
CA GLU A 156 -3.93 5.07 10.97
C GLU A 156 -2.91 5.51 12.02
N SER A 157 -1.67 5.69 11.60
CA SER A 157 -0.56 6.07 12.50
C SER A 157 -0.18 7.54 12.42
N LEU A 158 -0.62 8.23 11.39
CA LEU A 158 -0.43 9.67 11.18
C LEU A 158 -1.71 10.23 10.59
N SER A 159 -2.24 11.28 11.19
CA SER A 159 -3.48 11.94 10.75
C SER A 159 -3.34 12.72 9.44
N HIS A 160 -2.11 13.06 9.01
CA HIS A 160 -1.86 13.65 7.71
C HIS A 160 -2.31 12.68 6.60
N PRO A 161 -3.22 13.07 5.69
CA PRO A 161 -3.76 12.17 4.69
C PRO A 161 -2.68 11.51 3.84
N HIS A 162 -2.66 10.19 3.85
CA HIS A 162 -1.70 9.44 3.08
C HIS A 162 -2.26 8.10 2.60
N THR A 163 -1.77 7.65 1.46
CA THR A 163 -2.08 6.36 0.85
C THR A 163 -0.84 5.47 0.90
N GLN A 164 -1.03 4.18 1.07
CA GLN A 164 0.08 3.22 1.07
C GLN A 164 0.04 2.36 -0.19
N ILE A 165 1.22 2.06 -0.73
CA ILE A 165 1.39 1.19 -1.90
C ILE A 165 2.35 0.08 -1.52
N MET A 166 1.92 -1.18 -1.68
CA MET A 166 2.75 -2.36 -1.42
C MET A 166 2.85 -3.21 -2.68
N ALA A 167 4.06 -3.44 -3.16
CA ALA A 167 4.31 -4.30 -4.32
C ALA A 167 4.86 -5.66 -3.88
N TRP A 168 4.15 -6.74 -4.26
CA TRP A 168 4.34 -8.10 -3.81
C TRP A 168 4.92 -9.00 -4.90
N PRO A 169 5.82 -9.94 -4.56
CA PRO A 169 6.30 -10.95 -5.51
C PRO A 169 5.30 -12.10 -5.73
N VAL A 170 4.14 -12.06 -5.10
CA VAL A 170 3.08 -13.06 -5.19
C VAL A 170 1.70 -12.41 -5.28
N ILE A 171 0.78 -13.06 -5.98
CA ILE A 171 -0.63 -12.66 -5.97
C ILE A 171 -1.29 -13.29 -4.74
N ILE A 172 -1.90 -12.47 -3.89
CA ILE A 172 -2.58 -12.92 -2.67
C ILE A 172 -3.85 -13.74 -2.99
N GLY A 173 -4.25 -14.62 -2.05
CA GLY A 173 -5.27 -15.64 -2.32
C GLY A 173 -6.65 -15.10 -2.70
N THR A 174 -7.09 -13.99 -2.07
CA THR A 174 -8.36 -13.29 -2.39
C THR A 174 -8.35 -12.79 -3.82
N ILE A 175 -7.29 -12.11 -4.24
CA ILE A 175 -7.14 -11.58 -5.60
C ILE A 175 -7.07 -12.71 -6.63
N LYS A 176 -6.40 -13.82 -6.31
CA LYS A 176 -6.42 -15.00 -7.21
C LYS A 176 -7.83 -15.52 -7.44
N ARG A 177 -8.68 -15.50 -6.42
CA ARG A 177 -10.08 -15.91 -6.54
C ARG A 177 -10.86 -14.95 -7.42
N GLU A 178 -10.72 -13.64 -7.21
CA GLU A 178 -11.36 -12.61 -8.03
C GLU A 178 -10.95 -12.72 -9.50
N LEU A 179 -9.65 -12.78 -9.78
CA LEU A 179 -9.15 -12.95 -11.15
C LEU A 179 -9.67 -14.21 -11.83
N ARG A 180 -9.85 -15.31 -11.09
CA ARG A 180 -10.44 -16.53 -11.62
C ARG A 180 -11.90 -16.33 -12.00
N LEU A 181 -12.68 -15.65 -11.15
CA LEU A 181 -14.09 -15.35 -11.43
C LEU A 181 -14.23 -14.38 -12.61
N ALA A 182 -13.40 -13.34 -12.67
CA ALA A 182 -13.39 -12.39 -13.79
C ALA A 182 -13.04 -13.08 -15.12
N ARG A 183 -12.06 -14.00 -15.10
CA ARG A 183 -11.74 -14.81 -16.31
C ARG A 183 -12.90 -15.70 -16.74
N LYS A 184 -13.56 -16.37 -15.79
CA LYS A 184 -14.74 -17.18 -16.07
C LYS A 184 -15.85 -16.33 -16.67
N TYR A 185 -16.14 -15.17 -16.10
CA TYR A 185 -17.14 -14.24 -16.62
C TYR A 185 -16.83 -13.83 -18.06
N LYS A 186 -15.56 -13.46 -18.34
CA LYS A 186 -15.13 -13.11 -19.70
C LYS A 186 -15.31 -14.25 -20.69
N GLN A 187 -15.05 -15.49 -20.27
CA GLN A 187 -15.28 -16.68 -21.12
C GLN A 187 -16.76 -16.91 -21.41
N GLU A 188 -17.64 -16.69 -20.43
CA GLU A 188 -19.09 -16.94 -20.55
C GLU A 188 -19.84 -15.79 -21.24
N LYS A 189 -19.42 -14.54 -21.01
CA LYS A 189 -20.13 -13.34 -21.47
C LYS A 189 -19.40 -12.56 -22.56
N GLY A 190 -18.14 -12.86 -22.83
CA GLY A 190 -17.33 -12.13 -23.82
C GLY A 190 -16.89 -10.72 -23.37
N LYS A 191 -17.23 -10.32 -22.14
CA LYS A 191 -17.03 -8.98 -21.59
C LYS A 191 -16.11 -8.97 -20.35
N CYS A 192 -15.60 -7.79 -19.99
CA CYS A 192 -14.87 -7.60 -18.74
C CYS A 192 -15.86 -7.49 -17.57
N LEU A 193 -15.71 -8.32 -16.54
CA LEU A 193 -16.55 -8.26 -15.34
C LEU A 193 -16.55 -6.85 -14.70
N TYR A 194 -15.38 -6.24 -14.59
CA TYR A 194 -15.24 -4.94 -13.91
C TYR A 194 -15.85 -3.79 -14.70
N GLU A 195 -15.80 -3.85 -16.03
CA GLU A 195 -16.50 -2.87 -16.87
C GLU A 195 -18.02 -2.98 -16.69
N ASP A 196 -18.57 -4.20 -16.75
CA ASP A 196 -20.01 -4.40 -16.57
C ASP A 196 -20.47 -3.99 -15.15
N VAL A 197 -19.65 -4.22 -14.11
CA VAL A 197 -19.95 -3.76 -12.75
C VAL A 197 -19.96 -2.23 -12.68
N LEU A 198 -18.97 -1.56 -13.28
CA LEU A 198 -18.92 -0.10 -13.30
C LEU A 198 -20.10 0.52 -14.05
N ASP A 199 -20.52 -0.10 -15.17
CA ASP A 199 -21.66 0.38 -15.94
C ASP A 199 -22.97 0.21 -15.15
N GLU A 200 -23.14 -0.88 -14.42
CA GLU A 200 -24.29 -1.08 -13.53
C GLU A 200 -24.31 -0.07 -12.35
N GLU A 201 -23.16 0.18 -11.72
CA GLU A 201 -23.10 1.13 -10.61
C GLU A 201 -23.34 2.56 -11.06
N ARG A 202 -22.89 2.97 -12.25
CA ARG A 202 -23.21 4.28 -12.82
C ARG A 202 -24.71 4.52 -12.95
N VAL A 203 -25.47 3.49 -13.32
CA VAL A 203 -26.95 3.59 -13.43
C VAL A 203 -27.60 3.71 -12.05
N ARG A 204 -27.01 3.13 -11.01
CA ARG A 204 -27.56 3.17 -9.65
C ARG A 204 -27.27 4.46 -8.90
N LEU A 205 -26.20 5.16 -9.27
CA LEU A 205 -25.78 6.42 -8.65
C LEU A 205 -26.43 7.66 -9.28
N LEU A 206 -27.17 7.51 -10.40
CA LEU A 206 -27.93 8.54 -11.07
C LEU A 206 -29.43 8.41 -10.73
#